data_80e2b6cd1020b92ba63d9ef0f681d5e9
#
_entry.id   80e2b6cd1020b92ba63d9ef0f681d5e9
#
_cell.length_a   1.000
_cell.length_b   1.000
_cell.length_c   1.000
_cell.angle_alpha   90.00
_cell.angle_beta   90.00
_cell.angle_gamma   90.00
#
_symmetry.space_group_name_H-M   'P 1'
#
loop_
_entity.id
_entity.type
_entity.pdbx_description
1 polymer ?
#
loop_
_entity_poly.entity_id
_entity_poly.type
_entity_poly.pdbx_seq_one_letter_code
_entity_poly.pdbx_strand_id
1 'polypeptide(L)'
;EGEGEGETSGVAPVPETSDPLSAVLDIEIASGGSNLSAGQRQLVCLARAMLRDSKVIVLDEATANVDRDNDERIQSVLNTMFSELGCTIITIAHRLETIIDFDKVIVLDAGMAVEQGVPRELAEQEGGVFGEMWRERQLSIVQNKEN
;
A
#
# COMPACT_ATOMS: atom_id res chain seq x y z
N GLU A 1 -9.78 -36.89 30.87
CA GLU A 1 -10.92 -36.43 30.04
C GLU A 1 -10.98 -34.91 30.18
N GLY A 2 -10.52 -34.23 29.14
CA GLY A 2 -10.50 -32.76 29.05
C GLY A 2 -10.53 -32.44 27.60
N GLU A 3 -11.74 -32.20 27.07
CA GLU A 3 -11.97 -31.83 25.69
C GLU A 3 -11.53 -30.38 25.47
N GLY A 4 -10.53 -30.19 24.61
CA GLY A 4 -10.10 -28.87 24.16
C GLY A 4 -11.03 -28.39 23.08
N GLU A 5 -11.85 -27.37 23.38
CA GLU A 5 -12.66 -26.67 22.40
C GLU A 5 -11.73 -25.81 21.52
N GLY A 6 -11.58 -26.22 20.24
CA GLY A 6 -10.92 -25.43 19.23
C GLY A 6 -11.81 -24.25 18.85
N GLU A 7 -11.37 -23.03 19.13
CA GLU A 7 -11.97 -21.82 18.59
C GLU A 7 -11.79 -21.78 17.09
N THR A 8 -12.83 -22.15 16.37
CA THR A 8 -12.95 -21.89 14.94
C THR A 8 -13.22 -20.40 14.75
N SER A 9 -12.26 -19.70 14.16
CA SER A 9 -12.39 -18.35 13.65
C SER A 9 -13.60 -18.27 12.72
N GLY A 10 -14.74 -17.83 13.30
CA GLY A 10 -16.00 -17.71 12.58
C GLY A 10 -15.96 -16.53 11.60
N VAL A 11 -15.73 -16.84 10.33
CA VAL A 11 -16.13 -15.93 9.26
C VAL A 11 -17.66 -15.94 9.25
N ALA A 12 -18.29 -14.79 9.52
CA ALA A 12 -19.74 -14.66 9.49
C ALA A 12 -20.29 -15.09 8.11
N PRO A 13 -21.40 -15.82 8.04
CA PRO A 13 -21.99 -16.25 6.78
C PRO A 13 -22.39 -15.03 5.94
N VAL A 14 -21.94 -14.99 4.68
CA VAL A 14 -22.32 -13.97 3.71
C VAL A 14 -23.79 -14.21 3.34
N PRO A 15 -24.70 -13.23 3.48
CA PRO A 15 -26.09 -13.40 3.11
C PRO A 15 -26.23 -13.63 1.60
N GLU A 16 -27.08 -14.59 1.20
CA GLU A 16 -27.45 -14.87 -0.18
C GLU A 16 -28.33 -13.74 -0.73
N THR A 17 -27.71 -12.63 -1.12
CA THR A 17 -28.39 -11.55 -1.87
C THR A 17 -28.09 -11.68 -3.35
N SER A 18 -29.01 -11.27 -4.18
CA SER A 18 -28.89 -11.31 -5.65
C SER A 18 -27.80 -10.38 -6.21
N ASP A 19 -27.21 -9.53 -5.38
CA ASP A 19 -26.10 -8.63 -5.71
C ASP A 19 -24.93 -8.87 -4.74
N PRO A 20 -23.81 -9.44 -5.22
CA PRO A 20 -22.62 -9.68 -4.38
C PRO A 20 -22.06 -8.42 -3.74
N LEU A 21 -22.24 -7.25 -4.36
CA LEU A 21 -21.74 -5.97 -3.84
C LEU A 21 -22.56 -5.50 -2.64
N SER A 22 -23.89 -5.67 -2.69
CA SER A 22 -24.78 -5.34 -1.58
C SER A 22 -24.43 -6.14 -0.32
N ALA A 23 -24.16 -7.45 -0.45
CA ALA A 23 -23.78 -8.30 0.65
C ALA A 23 -22.48 -7.84 1.35
N VAL A 24 -21.53 -7.33 0.59
CA VAL A 24 -20.25 -6.79 1.15
C VAL A 24 -20.48 -5.49 1.90
N LEU A 25 -21.37 -4.63 1.41
CA LEU A 25 -21.68 -3.33 2.04
C LEU A 25 -22.47 -3.48 3.35
N ASP A 26 -23.19 -4.58 3.54
CA ASP A 26 -23.97 -4.85 4.74
C ASP A 26 -23.17 -5.56 5.86
N ILE A 27 -21.88 -5.83 5.65
CA ILE A 27 -21.01 -6.40 6.68
C ILE A 27 -20.89 -5.44 7.86
N GLU A 28 -21.29 -5.88 9.05
CA GLU A 28 -21.12 -5.10 10.27
C GLU A 28 -19.64 -4.96 10.62
N ILE A 29 -19.17 -3.73 10.77
CA ILE A 29 -17.80 -3.43 11.19
C ILE A 29 -17.80 -3.16 12.68
N ALA A 30 -17.11 -4.01 13.45
CA ALA A 30 -16.97 -3.86 14.88
C ALA A 30 -16.17 -2.59 15.25
N SER A 31 -16.30 -2.14 16.49
CA SER A 31 -15.61 -0.94 16.99
C SER A 31 -14.11 -1.00 16.70
N GLY A 32 -13.58 0.05 16.06
CA GLY A 32 -12.19 0.13 15.64
C GLY A 32 -11.79 -0.82 14.51
N GLY A 33 -12.76 -1.46 13.84
CA GLY A 33 -12.50 -2.44 12.79
C GLY A 33 -11.83 -3.71 13.29
N SER A 34 -12.12 -4.14 14.54
CA SER A 34 -11.46 -5.28 15.19
C SER A 34 -11.71 -6.62 14.48
N ASN A 35 -12.79 -6.73 13.72
CA ASN A 35 -13.11 -7.89 12.87
C ASN A 35 -12.50 -7.84 11.47
N LEU A 36 -11.69 -6.83 11.17
CA LEU A 36 -10.94 -6.70 9.92
C LEU A 36 -9.45 -6.97 10.15
N SER A 37 -8.78 -7.60 9.17
CA SER A 37 -7.32 -7.69 9.17
C SER A 37 -6.68 -6.29 9.06
N ALA A 38 -5.39 -6.17 9.41
CA ALA A 38 -4.66 -4.91 9.25
C ALA A 38 -4.71 -4.39 7.81
N GLY A 39 -4.49 -5.27 6.82
CA GLY A 39 -4.59 -4.93 5.40
C GLY A 39 -6.01 -4.49 4.99
N GLN A 40 -7.04 -5.19 5.45
CA GLN A 40 -8.43 -4.79 5.17
C GLN A 40 -8.76 -3.41 5.74
N ARG A 41 -8.29 -3.09 6.95
CA ARG A 41 -8.47 -1.75 7.52
C ARG A 41 -7.77 -0.68 6.67
N GLN A 42 -6.56 -0.95 6.18
CA GLN A 42 -5.85 -0.03 5.29
C GLN A 42 -6.62 0.20 3.98
N LEU A 43 -7.16 -0.86 3.37
CA LEU A 43 -7.99 -0.76 2.17
C LEU A 43 -9.25 0.08 2.38
N VAL A 44 -9.95 -0.10 3.51
CA VAL A 44 -11.12 0.72 3.85
C VAL A 44 -10.72 2.19 4.03
N CYS A 45 -9.59 2.48 4.68
CA CYS A 45 -9.08 3.85 4.82
C CYS A 45 -8.75 4.48 3.46
N LEU A 46 -8.16 3.70 2.57
CA LEU A 46 -7.84 4.14 1.21
C LEU A 46 -9.11 4.44 0.40
N ALA A 47 -10.08 3.53 0.38
CA ALA A 47 -11.37 3.74 -0.27
C ALA A 47 -12.08 5.01 0.24
N ARG A 48 -12.01 5.27 1.54
CA ARG A 48 -12.54 6.51 2.14
C ARG A 48 -11.80 7.76 1.67
N ALA A 49 -10.48 7.70 1.51
CA ALA A 49 -9.69 8.83 1.01
C ALA A 49 -10.08 9.18 -0.44
N MET A 50 -10.32 8.13 -1.25
CA MET A 50 -10.71 8.28 -2.65
C MET A 50 -12.10 8.91 -2.83
N LEU A 51 -13.05 8.57 -1.96
CA LEU A 51 -14.41 9.11 -2.00
C LEU A 51 -14.50 10.59 -1.56
N ARG A 52 -13.40 11.18 -1.05
CA ARG A 52 -13.40 12.55 -0.51
C ARG A 52 -13.15 13.66 -1.52
N ASP A 53 -12.84 13.35 -2.75
CA ASP A 53 -12.45 14.32 -3.80
C ASP A 53 -11.38 15.33 -3.30
N SER A 54 -10.37 14.80 -2.59
CA SER A 54 -9.30 15.60 -2.01
C SER A 54 -8.31 16.01 -3.09
N LYS A 55 -7.85 17.26 -3.08
CA LYS A 55 -6.79 17.74 -4.00
C LYS A 55 -5.40 17.25 -3.62
N VAL A 56 -5.20 16.86 -2.37
CA VAL A 56 -3.96 16.30 -1.86
C VAL A 56 -4.29 15.07 -1.02
N ILE A 57 -3.63 13.97 -1.29
CA ILE A 57 -3.73 12.71 -0.55
C ILE A 57 -2.34 12.39 0.02
N VAL A 58 -2.28 12.11 1.32
CA VAL A 58 -1.05 11.68 1.99
C VAL A 58 -1.19 10.20 2.35
N LEU A 59 -0.24 9.40 1.91
CA LEU A 59 -0.16 7.96 2.14
C LEU A 59 1.10 7.66 2.96
N ASP A 60 0.91 7.19 4.17
CA ASP A 60 1.99 6.74 5.04
C ASP A 60 1.92 5.22 5.12
N GLU A 61 2.87 4.54 4.46
CA GLU A 61 2.95 3.08 4.40
C GLU A 61 1.63 2.36 4.07
N ALA A 62 0.87 2.91 3.13
CA ALA A 62 -0.52 2.50 2.88
C ALA A 62 -0.70 1.01 2.54
N THR A 63 0.36 0.29 2.17
CA THR A 63 0.33 -1.14 1.83
C THR A 63 1.30 -2.00 2.65
N ALA A 64 1.87 -1.46 3.74
CA ALA A 64 2.90 -2.16 4.53
C ALA A 64 2.42 -3.50 5.13
N ASN A 65 1.13 -3.62 5.45
CA ASN A 65 0.52 -4.80 6.07
C ASN A 65 -0.32 -5.64 5.11
N VAL A 66 -0.21 -5.40 3.81
CA VAL A 66 -0.91 -6.16 2.78
C VAL A 66 0.00 -7.28 2.29
N ASP A 67 -0.54 -8.47 2.07
CA ASP A 67 0.19 -9.58 1.48
C ASP A 67 0.62 -9.25 0.04
N ARG A 68 1.69 -9.92 -0.42
CA ARG A 68 2.36 -9.59 -1.68
C ARG A 68 1.47 -9.71 -2.91
N ASP A 69 0.56 -10.68 -2.93
CA ASP A 69 -0.31 -10.94 -4.09
C ASP A 69 -1.40 -9.87 -4.21
N ASN A 70 -1.85 -9.33 -3.09
CA ASN A 70 -2.80 -8.23 -3.06
C ASN A 70 -2.13 -6.86 -3.23
N ASP A 71 -0.86 -6.72 -2.82
CA ASP A 71 -0.12 -5.46 -2.92
C ASP A 71 0.01 -5.00 -4.38
N GLU A 72 0.39 -5.87 -5.31
CA GLU A 72 0.51 -5.53 -6.73
C GLU A 72 -0.83 -5.07 -7.34
N ARG A 73 -1.92 -5.74 -6.98
CA ARG A 73 -3.27 -5.36 -7.42
C ARG A 73 -3.69 -4.01 -6.87
N ILE A 74 -3.40 -3.76 -5.59
CA ILE A 74 -3.70 -2.50 -4.93
C ILE A 74 -2.87 -1.38 -5.56
N GLN A 75 -1.58 -1.57 -5.78
CA GLN A 75 -0.72 -0.59 -6.44
C GLN A 75 -1.21 -0.26 -7.85
N SER A 76 -1.64 -1.26 -8.62
CA SER A 76 -2.22 -1.05 -9.94
C SER A 76 -3.52 -0.21 -9.87
N VAL A 77 -4.42 -0.54 -8.94
CA VAL A 77 -5.66 0.22 -8.73
C VAL A 77 -5.35 1.65 -8.30
N LEU A 78 -4.42 1.83 -7.37
CA LEU A 78 -3.98 3.14 -6.91
C LEU A 78 -3.43 4.00 -8.05
N ASN A 79 -2.51 3.46 -8.85
CA ASN A 79 -1.91 4.19 -9.96
C ASN A 79 -2.96 4.62 -11.00
N THR A 80 -3.91 3.73 -11.34
CA THR A 80 -5.00 4.05 -12.27
C THR A 80 -5.90 5.14 -11.70
N MET A 81 -6.34 4.98 -10.46
CA MET A 81 -7.29 5.91 -9.86
C MET A 81 -6.67 7.28 -9.58
N PHE A 82 -5.40 7.33 -9.19
CA PHE A 82 -4.73 8.59 -8.92
C PHE A 82 -4.49 9.39 -10.19
N SER A 83 -4.21 8.73 -11.32
CA SER A 83 -4.11 9.40 -12.61
C SER A 83 -5.45 10.01 -13.06
N GLU A 84 -6.57 9.39 -12.70
CA GLU A 84 -7.92 9.86 -13.04
C GLU A 84 -8.43 10.96 -12.11
N LEU A 85 -8.06 10.93 -10.83
CA LEU A 85 -8.53 11.91 -9.83
C LEU A 85 -7.89 13.30 -9.99
N GLY A 86 -6.78 13.43 -10.69
CA GLY A 86 -6.08 14.71 -10.87
C GLY A 86 -5.67 15.37 -9.54
N CYS A 87 -5.33 14.57 -8.54
CA CYS A 87 -4.90 15.03 -7.22
C CYS A 87 -3.38 14.88 -7.05
N THR A 88 -2.82 15.64 -6.11
CA THR A 88 -1.42 15.48 -5.70
C THR A 88 -1.33 14.37 -4.65
N ILE A 89 -0.41 13.41 -4.87
CA ILE A 89 -0.16 12.34 -3.92
C ILE A 89 1.21 12.54 -3.29
N ILE A 90 1.24 12.51 -1.97
CA ILE A 90 2.46 12.49 -1.18
C ILE A 90 2.50 11.12 -0.50
N THR A 91 3.51 10.32 -0.80
CA THR A 91 3.67 9.00 -0.17
C THR A 91 4.99 8.86 0.55
N ILE A 92 4.93 8.25 1.74
CA ILE A 92 6.10 7.71 2.43
C ILE A 92 6.14 6.23 2.11
N ALA A 93 7.18 5.80 1.42
CA ALA A 93 7.29 4.44 0.90
C ALA A 93 8.56 3.74 1.41
N HIS A 94 8.42 2.48 1.79
CA HIS A 94 9.54 1.59 2.11
C HIS A 94 10.01 0.77 0.91
N ARG A 95 9.25 0.77 -0.17
CA ARG A 95 9.57 0.03 -1.39
C ARG A 95 9.91 1.01 -2.50
N LEU A 96 11.15 1.01 -2.92
CA LEU A 96 11.63 1.89 -3.99
C LEU A 96 10.96 1.58 -5.33
N GLU A 97 10.57 0.32 -5.54
CA GLU A 97 9.86 -0.12 -6.75
C GLU A 97 8.52 0.59 -6.95
N THR A 98 7.86 0.99 -5.88
CA THR A 98 6.56 1.66 -5.96
C THR A 98 6.66 3.13 -6.32
N ILE A 99 7.81 3.76 -6.06
CA ILE A 99 8.01 5.20 -6.26
C ILE A 99 8.85 5.53 -7.49
N ILE A 100 9.43 4.54 -8.17
CA ILE A 100 10.30 4.77 -9.33
C ILE A 100 9.57 5.47 -10.50
N ASP A 101 8.26 5.28 -10.60
CA ASP A 101 7.40 5.86 -11.62
C ASP A 101 6.66 7.14 -11.16
N PHE A 102 6.99 7.68 -9.99
CA PHE A 102 6.43 8.93 -9.51
C PHE A 102 7.08 10.13 -10.20
N ASP A 103 6.38 11.26 -10.23
CA ASP A 103 6.88 12.49 -10.85
C ASP A 103 8.10 13.04 -10.11
N LYS A 104 8.15 12.88 -8.79
CA LYS A 104 9.21 13.43 -7.94
C LYS A 104 9.42 12.62 -6.69
N VAL A 105 10.68 12.46 -6.30
CA VAL A 105 11.09 11.97 -4.98
C VAL A 105 11.86 13.05 -4.22
N ILE A 106 11.73 13.03 -2.91
CA ILE A 106 12.54 13.82 -1.97
C ILE A 106 13.17 12.84 -1.00
N VAL A 107 14.49 12.80 -0.95
CA VAL A 107 15.24 11.99 0.02
C VAL A 107 15.53 12.85 1.25
N LEU A 108 15.12 12.35 2.40
CA LEU A 108 15.32 13.01 3.69
C LEU A 108 16.38 12.26 4.50
N ASP A 109 17.35 12.99 5.02
CA ASP A 109 18.33 12.48 5.99
C ASP A 109 18.49 13.47 7.12
N ALA A 110 18.50 12.98 8.35
CA ALA A 110 18.60 13.79 9.57
C ALA A 110 17.68 15.03 9.60
N GLY A 111 16.47 14.91 9.05
CA GLY A 111 15.46 15.97 8.97
C GLY A 111 15.68 17.00 7.85
N MET A 112 16.66 16.79 6.98
CA MET A 112 16.96 17.67 5.85
C MET A 112 16.70 16.96 4.53
N ALA A 113 16.24 17.71 3.52
CA ALA A 113 16.15 17.22 2.14
C ALA A 113 17.57 17.23 1.54
N VAL A 114 18.14 16.04 1.36
CA VAL A 114 19.51 15.87 0.83
C VAL A 114 19.52 15.69 -0.67
N GLU A 115 18.44 15.17 -1.24
CA GLU A 115 18.32 14.96 -2.68
C GLU A 115 16.85 15.09 -3.09
N GLN A 116 16.59 15.56 -4.33
CA GLN A 116 15.26 15.61 -4.90
C GLN A 116 15.31 15.63 -6.42
N GLY A 117 14.35 14.96 -7.06
CA GLY A 117 14.29 14.93 -8.52
C GLY A 117 13.31 13.88 -9.03
N VAL A 118 13.40 13.60 -10.33
CA VAL A 118 12.69 12.49 -10.98
C VAL A 118 13.34 11.19 -10.54
N PRO A 119 12.59 10.21 -9.98
CA PRO A 119 13.19 9.00 -9.41
C PRO A 119 14.06 8.23 -10.40
N ARG A 120 13.63 8.09 -11.65
CA ARG A 120 14.39 7.38 -12.70
C ARG A 120 15.73 8.06 -13.00
N GLU A 121 15.76 9.38 -13.02
CA GLU A 121 17.00 10.15 -13.26
C GLU A 121 17.97 10.01 -12.07
N LEU A 122 17.44 10.11 -10.84
CA LEU A 122 18.24 9.94 -9.63
C LEU A 122 18.77 8.51 -9.46
N ALA A 123 18.02 7.51 -9.90
CA ALA A 123 18.46 6.10 -9.86
C ALA A 123 19.69 5.83 -10.75
N GLU A 124 19.86 6.60 -11.84
CA GLU A 124 20.99 6.50 -12.75
C GLU A 124 22.17 7.39 -12.33
N GLN A 125 21.97 8.33 -11.42
CA GLN A 125 23.00 9.25 -10.98
C GLN A 125 24.07 8.53 -10.15
N GLU A 126 25.35 8.71 -10.50
CA GLU A 126 26.46 8.19 -9.74
C GLU A 126 26.69 9.04 -8.47
N GLY A 127 26.87 8.37 -7.33
CA GLY A 127 27.14 9.02 -6.04
C GLY A 127 25.93 9.71 -5.40
N GLY A 128 24.73 9.58 -6.00
CA GLY A 128 23.47 10.05 -5.41
C GLY A 128 22.94 9.07 -4.37
N VAL A 129 22.34 9.58 -3.29
CA VAL A 129 21.79 8.77 -2.20
C VAL A 129 20.68 7.84 -2.72
N PHE A 130 19.77 8.38 -3.51
CA PHE A 130 18.69 7.58 -4.10
C PHE A 130 19.23 6.50 -5.05
N GLY A 131 20.23 6.84 -5.87
CA GLY A 131 20.87 5.89 -6.78
C GLY A 131 21.58 4.75 -6.06
N GLU A 132 22.21 5.00 -4.92
CA GLU A 132 22.80 3.96 -4.08
C GLU A 132 21.76 3.04 -3.47
N MET A 133 20.69 3.60 -2.88
CA MET A 133 19.56 2.84 -2.35
C MET A 133 18.90 1.97 -3.42
N TRP A 134 18.74 2.50 -4.64
CA TRP A 134 18.15 1.77 -5.76
C TRP A 134 19.00 0.57 -6.18
N ARG A 135 20.33 0.76 -6.32
CA ARG A 135 21.27 -0.31 -6.69
C ARG A 135 21.31 -1.42 -5.64
N GLU A 136 21.37 -1.08 -4.36
CA GLU A 136 21.34 -2.06 -3.26
C GLU A 136 20.05 -2.89 -3.30
N ARG A 137 18.93 -2.21 -3.57
CA ARG A 137 17.62 -2.88 -3.67
C ARG A 137 17.56 -3.87 -4.84
N GLN A 138 18.07 -3.48 -6.01
CA GLN A 138 18.12 -4.37 -7.19
C GLN A 138 18.98 -5.61 -6.93
N LEU A 139 20.13 -5.46 -6.27
CA LEU A 139 20.98 -6.58 -5.90
C LEU A 139 20.26 -7.57 -4.95
N SER A 140 19.54 -7.05 -3.96
CA SER A 140 18.75 -7.87 -3.03
C SER A 140 17.65 -8.68 -3.71
N ILE A 141 17.00 -8.11 -4.74
CA ILE A 141 15.96 -8.80 -5.51
C ILE A 141 16.54 -9.95 -6.32
N VAL A 142 17.71 -9.76 -6.93
CA VAL A 142 18.39 -10.81 -7.72
C VAL A 142 18.78 -11.99 -6.82
N GLN A 143 19.38 -11.72 -5.67
CA GLN A 143 19.79 -12.76 -4.72
C GLN A 143 18.63 -13.59 -4.17
N ASN A 144 17.46 -12.97 -3.96
CA ASN A 144 16.26 -13.66 -3.47
C ASN A 144 15.56 -14.52 -4.53
N LYS A 145 15.90 -14.39 -5.82
CA LYS A 145 15.36 -15.21 -6.90
C LYS A 145 16.19 -16.46 -7.17
N GLU A 146 17.43 -16.53 -6.66
CA GLU A 146 18.35 -17.64 -6.85
C GLU A 146 18.31 -18.67 -5.70
N ASN A 147 17.57 -18.41 -4.62
CA ASN A 147 17.34 -19.29 -3.49
C ASN A 147 15.90 -19.84 -3.49
#